data_7fa8bbaef827dc351f0c3dd3b011d6f0
#
_entry.id   7fa8bbaef827dc351f0c3dd3b011d6f0
#
_cell.length_a   1.000
_cell.length_b   1.000
_cell.length_c   1.000
_cell.angle_alpha   90.00
_cell.angle_beta   90.00
_cell.angle_gamma   90.00
#
_symmetry.space_group_name_H-M   'P 1'
#
loop_
_entity.id
_entity.type
_entity.pdbx_description
1 polymer ?
#
loop_
_entity_poly.entity_id
_entity_poly.type
_entity_poly.pdbx_seq_one_letter_code
_entity_poly.pdbx_strand_id
1 'polypeptide(L)'
;MKSKQTDRRWIIVRIDGKIASVSTDYRQLATISAHLAKTQQDESGIFSEITATAVSFDDVWKLRNEVHWEELMLFGTDFQKKVWRKLWDLTHPSDNGPFRLISYSDFASLCQNRAGVRAVAHAIGLNPVSVIIPCHLVIPKESIDRINEIQRKAEATIFKGEDLCTSKILNDTSIDFGEYALGKDLKRELILHEPLTL
;
A
#
# COMPACT_ATOMS: atom_id res chain seq x y z
N MET A 1 -18.51 11.79 11.55
CA MET A 1 -18.32 12.24 10.15
C MET A 1 -18.11 10.98 9.31
N LYS A 2 -19.03 10.64 8.38
CA LYS A 2 -18.82 9.54 7.43
C LYS A 2 -17.66 9.96 6.53
N SER A 3 -16.60 9.15 6.45
CA SER A 3 -15.42 9.45 5.67
C SER A 3 -15.80 9.58 4.18
N LYS A 4 -15.14 10.51 3.46
CA LYS A 4 -15.27 10.68 1.99
C LYS A 4 -14.85 9.41 1.21
N GLN A 5 -14.42 8.36 1.88
CA GLN A 5 -13.91 7.10 1.35
C GLN A 5 -14.99 6.27 0.65
N THR A 6 -16.26 6.41 1.07
CA THR A 6 -17.39 5.60 0.58
C THR A 6 -17.80 5.93 -0.86
N ASP A 7 -17.32 7.03 -1.44
CA ASP A 7 -17.74 7.51 -2.76
C ASP A 7 -16.71 7.26 -3.88
N ARG A 8 -15.49 6.79 -3.54
CA ARG A 8 -14.46 6.47 -4.54
C ARG A 8 -14.70 5.10 -5.13
N ARG A 9 -14.80 5.05 -6.45
CA ARG A 9 -14.82 3.78 -7.19
C ARG A 9 -13.39 3.27 -7.37
N TRP A 10 -13.18 2.04 -6.96
CA TRP A 10 -11.95 1.29 -7.23
C TRP A 10 -12.14 0.44 -8.47
N ILE A 11 -11.05 0.19 -9.19
CA ILE A 11 -11.04 -0.62 -10.39
C ILE A 11 -10.11 -1.78 -10.13
N ILE A 12 -10.63 -2.99 -10.24
CA ILE A 12 -9.86 -4.23 -10.24
C ILE A 12 -9.72 -4.70 -11.67
N VAL A 13 -8.47 -4.81 -12.14
CA VAL A 13 -8.15 -5.43 -13.43
C VAL A 13 -7.68 -6.84 -13.20
N ARG A 14 -8.28 -7.78 -13.91
CA ARG A 14 -7.85 -9.18 -13.94
C ARG A 14 -7.43 -9.57 -15.34
N ILE A 15 -6.40 -10.41 -15.41
CA ILE A 15 -5.89 -11.01 -16.64
C ILE A 15 -5.85 -12.51 -16.38
N ASP A 16 -6.58 -13.28 -17.17
CA ASP A 16 -6.74 -14.72 -17.00
C ASP A 16 -7.08 -15.11 -15.55
N GLY A 17 -8.01 -14.36 -14.94
CA GLY A 17 -8.47 -14.53 -13.56
C GLY A 17 -7.57 -13.94 -12.48
N LYS A 18 -6.29 -13.64 -12.76
CA LYS A 18 -5.33 -13.08 -11.79
C LYS A 18 -5.44 -11.56 -11.69
N ILE A 19 -5.23 -11.01 -10.50
CA ILE A 19 -5.28 -9.56 -10.25
C ILE A 19 -4.01 -8.90 -10.78
N ALA A 20 -4.17 -8.02 -11.76
CA ALA A 20 -3.07 -7.28 -12.37
C ALA A 20 -2.98 -5.82 -11.88
N SER A 21 -4.12 -5.23 -11.46
CA SER A 21 -4.16 -3.89 -10.90
C SER A 21 -5.34 -3.70 -9.95
N VAL A 22 -5.11 -2.86 -8.93
CA VAL A 22 -6.15 -2.29 -8.07
C VAL A 22 -5.84 -0.81 -7.87
N SER A 23 -6.70 0.07 -8.36
CA SER A 23 -6.46 1.52 -8.37
C SER A 23 -7.77 2.30 -8.44
N THR A 24 -7.71 3.59 -8.05
CA THR A 24 -8.76 4.58 -8.34
C THR A 24 -8.43 5.38 -9.61
N ASP A 25 -7.29 5.11 -10.26
CA ASP A 25 -6.77 5.86 -11.40
C ASP A 25 -6.75 5.01 -12.67
N TYR A 26 -7.51 5.43 -13.69
CA TYR A 26 -7.56 4.78 -15.01
C TYR A 26 -6.23 4.81 -15.77
N ARG A 27 -5.28 5.71 -15.40
CA ARG A 27 -3.96 5.77 -16.05
C ARG A 27 -3.16 4.48 -15.87
N GLN A 28 -3.38 3.74 -14.80
CA GLN A 28 -2.76 2.42 -14.62
C GLN A 28 -3.22 1.40 -15.66
N LEU A 29 -4.46 1.51 -16.15
CA LEU A 29 -4.95 0.67 -17.26
C LEU A 29 -4.12 0.87 -18.54
N ALA A 30 -3.77 2.12 -18.85
CA ALA A 30 -2.93 2.43 -20.01
C ALA A 30 -1.53 1.79 -19.89
N THR A 31 -0.95 1.82 -18.68
CA THR A 31 0.35 1.19 -18.41
C THR A 31 0.28 -0.33 -18.59
N ILE A 32 -0.76 -0.96 -18.08
CA ILE A 32 -0.98 -2.41 -18.25
C ILE A 32 -1.19 -2.73 -19.73
N SER A 33 -2.05 -1.99 -20.44
CA SER A 33 -2.31 -2.19 -21.86
C SER A 33 -1.05 -2.07 -22.73
N ALA A 34 -0.20 -1.07 -22.42
CA ALA A 34 1.08 -0.89 -23.13
C ALA A 34 2.05 -2.07 -22.86
N HIS A 35 2.06 -2.59 -21.62
CA HIS A 35 2.88 -3.74 -21.28
C HIS A 35 2.40 -5.02 -21.98
N LEU A 36 1.09 -5.25 -21.99
CA LEU A 36 0.47 -6.37 -22.67
C LEU A 36 0.73 -6.34 -24.19
N ALA A 37 0.59 -5.15 -24.82
CA ALA A 37 0.89 -4.99 -26.25
C ALA A 37 2.34 -5.36 -26.58
N LYS A 38 3.29 -5.00 -25.69
CA LYS A 38 4.70 -5.38 -25.86
C LYS A 38 4.93 -6.89 -25.70
N THR A 39 4.28 -7.52 -24.72
CA THR A 39 4.41 -8.97 -24.45
C THR A 39 3.79 -9.81 -25.58
N GLN A 40 2.69 -9.33 -26.19
CA GLN A 40 2.09 -10.00 -27.36
C GLN A 40 2.98 -9.98 -28.60
N GLN A 41 3.82 -8.94 -28.76
CA GLN A 41 4.79 -8.88 -29.88
C GLN A 41 5.92 -9.92 -29.74
N ASP A 42 6.23 -10.35 -28.52
CA ASP A 42 7.30 -11.32 -28.24
C ASP A 42 6.84 -12.79 -28.31
N GLU A 43 5.65 -13.08 -28.86
CA GLU A 43 5.04 -14.43 -29.00
C GLU A 43 4.94 -15.25 -27.69
N SER A 44 5.30 -14.68 -26.55
CA SER A 44 5.47 -15.42 -25.28
C SER A 44 4.21 -15.54 -24.42
N GLY A 45 3.06 -15.02 -24.86
CA GLY A 45 1.83 -15.17 -24.10
C GLY A 45 0.62 -14.48 -24.73
N ILE A 46 -0.31 -15.24 -25.23
CA ILE A 46 -1.66 -14.78 -25.59
C ILE A 46 -2.47 -14.77 -24.30
N PHE A 47 -2.79 -13.57 -23.78
CA PHE A 47 -3.77 -13.45 -22.70
C PHE A 47 -5.16 -13.65 -23.28
N SER A 48 -5.94 -14.57 -22.72
CA SER A 48 -7.23 -14.95 -23.27
C SER A 48 -8.35 -14.02 -22.80
N GLU A 49 -8.24 -13.48 -21.59
CA GLU A 49 -9.30 -12.67 -20.98
C GLU A 49 -8.74 -11.52 -20.13
N ILE A 50 -9.21 -10.29 -20.39
CA ILE A 50 -8.93 -9.11 -19.60
C ILE A 50 -10.25 -8.52 -19.14
N THR A 51 -10.44 -8.44 -17.83
CA THR A 51 -11.63 -7.83 -17.23
C THR A 51 -11.25 -6.64 -16.36
N ALA A 52 -12.14 -5.63 -16.33
CA ALA A 52 -12.02 -4.47 -15.45
C ALA A 52 -13.36 -4.26 -14.72
N THR A 53 -13.35 -4.36 -13.40
CA THR A 53 -14.55 -4.28 -12.59
C THR A 53 -14.45 -3.11 -11.62
N ALA A 54 -15.48 -2.26 -11.62
CA ALA A 54 -15.60 -1.19 -10.64
C ALA A 54 -16.23 -1.72 -9.35
N VAL A 55 -15.58 -1.47 -8.22
CA VAL A 55 -15.97 -2.00 -6.90
C VAL A 55 -15.90 -0.90 -5.83
N SER A 56 -16.49 -1.16 -4.67
CA SER A 56 -16.37 -0.31 -3.49
C SER A 56 -14.99 -0.49 -2.81
N PHE A 57 -14.65 0.41 -1.89
CA PHE A 57 -13.47 0.25 -1.04
C PHE A 57 -13.58 -0.99 -0.15
N ASP A 58 -14.77 -1.26 0.39
CA ASP A 58 -15.00 -2.42 1.26
C ASP A 58 -14.77 -3.74 0.52
N ASP A 59 -15.12 -3.81 -0.78
CA ASP A 59 -14.82 -4.98 -1.62
C ASP A 59 -13.32 -5.18 -1.81
N VAL A 60 -12.56 -4.08 -2.03
CA VAL A 60 -11.09 -4.16 -2.14
C VAL A 60 -10.47 -4.60 -0.81
N TRP A 61 -10.99 -4.06 0.31
CA TRP A 61 -10.50 -4.40 1.64
C TRP A 61 -10.75 -5.87 2.00
N LYS A 62 -11.94 -6.37 1.66
CA LYS A 62 -12.28 -7.79 1.80
C LYS A 62 -11.37 -8.66 0.95
N LEU A 63 -11.22 -8.30 -0.33
CA LEU A 63 -10.36 -9.03 -1.28
C LEU A 63 -8.91 -9.13 -0.78
N ARG A 64 -8.36 -8.05 -0.18
CA ARG A 64 -7.02 -8.06 0.40
C ARG A 64 -6.80 -9.18 1.42
N ASN A 65 -7.82 -9.47 2.24
CA ASN A 65 -7.72 -10.48 3.30
C ASN A 65 -7.92 -11.92 2.78
N GLU A 66 -8.43 -12.06 1.56
CA GLU A 66 -8.77 -13.36 0.95
C GLU A 66 -7.77 -13.78 -0.13
N VAL A 67 -7.12 -12.82 -0.80
CA VAL A 67 -6.24 -13.09 -1.94
C VAL A 67 -4.90 -13.67 -1.50
N HIS A 68 -4.35 -14.56 -2.31
CA HIS A 68 -3.00 -15.10 -2.16
C HIS A 68 -2.04 -14.46 -3.15
N TRP A 69 -0.74 -14.46 -2.85
CA TRP A 69 0.29 -13.86 -3.70
C TRP A 69 0.30 -14.43 -5.12
N GLU A 70 0.02 -15.72 -5.26
CA GLU A 70 0.01 -16.46 -6.53
C GLU A 70 -1.14 -16.05 -7.45
N GLU A 71 -2.16 -15.38 -6.90
CA GLU A 71 -3.29 -14.82 -7.64
C GLU A 71 -3.00 -13.43 -8.21
N LEU A 72 -1.81 -12.87 -7.90
CA LEU A 72 -1.37 -11.61 -8.46
C LEU A 72 -0.59 -11.84 -9.77
N MET A 73 -0.86 -10.99 -10.77
CA MET A 73 -0.10 -10.92 -12.02
C MET A 73 0.62 -9.58 -12.08
N LEU A 74 1.88 -9.55 -11.67
CA LEU A 74 2.64 -8.32 -11.50
C LEU A 74 3.58 -8.09 -12.69
N PHE A 75 3.36 -6.99 -13.41
CA PHE A 75 4.22 -6.50 -14.48
C PHE A 75 5.22 -5.49 -13.92
N GLY A 76 6.51 -5.82 -14.02
CA GLY A 76 7.59 -5.00 -13.50
C GLY A 76 8.93 -5.73 -13.55
N THR A 77 10.00 -5.00 -13.27
CA THR A 77 11.34 -5.58 -13.16
C THR A 77 11.45 -6.53 -11.95
N ASP A 78 12.44 -7.42 -11.95
CA ASP A 78 12.68 -8.32 -10.81
C ASP A 78 12.91 -7.54 -9.51
N PHE A 79 13.57 -6.37 -9.60
CA PHE A 79 13.76 -5.50 -8.46
C PHE A 79 12.43 -4.97 -7.92
N GLN A 80 11.53 -4.48 -8.79
CA GLN A 80 10.19 -4.01 -8.39
C GLN A 80 9.39 -5.13 -7.74
N LYS A 81 9.36 -6.32 -8.35
CA LYS A 81 8.66 -7.50 -7.82
C LYS A 81 9.19 -7.91 -6.44
N LYS A 82 10.52 -7.85 -6.21
CA LYS A 82 11.12 -8.09 -4.89
C LYS A 82 10.67 -7.04 -3.86
N VAL A 83 10.63 -5.75 -4.23
CA VAL A 83 10.14 -4.68 -3.37
C VAL A 83 8.65 -4.89 -3.04
N TRP A 84 7.81 -5.21 -4.03
CA TRP A 84 6.38 -5.46 -3.83
C TRP A 84 6.12 -6.71 -2.98
N ARG A 85 6.93 -7.76 -3.11
CA ARG A 85 6.84 -8.91 -2.22
C ARG A 85 7.13 -8.54 -0.77
N LYS A 86 8.14 -7.69 -0.54
CA LYS A 86 8.44 -7.20 0.81
C LYS A 86 7.34 -6.29 1.37
N LEU A 87 6.65 -5.50 0.53
CA LEU A 87 5.46 -4.77 0.95
C LEU A 87 4.32 -5.70 1.35
N TRP A 88 4.06 -6.74 0.55
CA TRP A 88 3.07 -7.76 0.85
C TRP A 88 3.32 -8.40 2.22
N ASP A 89 4.56 -8.75 2.51
CA ASP A 89 4.96 -9.38 3.77
C ASP A 89 4.66 -8.49 5.01
N LEU A 90 4.47 -7.16 4.85
CA LEU A 90 4.11 -6.26 5.96
C LEU A 90 2.72 -6.52 6.55
N THR A 91 1.79 -7.04 5.74
CA THR A 91 0.40 -7.32 6.16
C THR A 91 0.03 -8.80 6.06
N HIS A 92 0.98 -9.63 5.65
CA HIS A 92 0.86 -11.07 5.62
C HIS A 92 2.07 -11.70 6.34
N PRO A 93 2.31 -11.29 7.61
CA PRO A 93 3.44 -11.82 8.35
C PRO A 93 3.19 -13.31 8.66
N SER A 94 4.25 -14.10 8.58
CA SER A 94 4.19 -15.53 8.93
C SER A 94 3.89 -15.79 10.40
N ASP A 95 4.05 -14.79 11.25
CA ASP A 95 3.91 -14.85 12.72
C ASP A 95 2.67 -14.14 13.27
N ASN A 96 1.72 -13.69 12.40
CA ASN A 96 0.53 -12.93 12.77
C ASN A 96 0.82 -11.70 13.67
N GLY A 97 2.01 -11.12 13.53
CA GLY A 97 2.39 -9.89 14.23
C GLY A 97 1.52 -8.69 13.82
N PRO A 98 1.44 -7.65 14.69
CA PRO A 98 0.67 -6.45 14.37
C PRO A 98 1.26 -5.68 13.20
N PHE A 99 0.41 -5.07 12.40
CA PHE A 99 0.83 -4.18 11.30
C PHE A 99 1.45 -2.91 11.88
N ARG A 100 2.54 -2.46 11.26
CA ARG A 100 3.26 -1.26 11.70
C ARG A 100 3.60 -0.37 10.52
N LEU A 101 3.63 0.93 10.78
CA LEU A 101 4.23 1.89 9.86
C LEU A 101 5.75 1.69 9.85
N ILE A 102 6.35 1.83 8.68
CA ILE A 102 7.80 1.68 8.50
C ILE A 102 8.36 2.85 7.71
N SER A 103 9.57 3.32 8.06
CA SER A 103 10.22 4.36 7.26
C SER A 103 10.76 3.84 5.94
N TYR A 104 10.88 4.74 4.92
CA TYR A 104 11.51 4.37 3.65
C TYR A 104 12.93 3.82 3.82
N SER A 105 13.71 4.34 4.78
CA SER A 105 15.07 3.88 5.05
C SER A 105 15.10 2.49 5.67
N ASP A 106 14.21 2.22 6.63
CA ASP A 106 14.12 0.92 7.29
C ASP A 106 13.57 -0.13 6.32
N PHE A 107 12.56 0.24 5.52
CA PHE A 107 12.03 -0.63 4.48
C PHE A 107 13.07 -0.95 3.40
N ALA A 108 13.90 0.02 2.98
CA ALA A 108 15.02 -0.23 2.07
C ALA A 108 16.04 -1.22 2.66
N SER A 109 16.26 -1.16 3.98
CA SER A 109 17.08 -2.14 4.70
C SER A 109 16.47 -3.55 4.67
N LEU A 110 15.14 -3.69 4.83
CA LEU A 110 14.43 -4.96 4.66
C LEU A 110 14.54 -5.50 3.22
N CYS A 111 14.59 -4.62 2.23
CA CYS A 111 14.83 -4.98 0.83
C CYS A 111 16.30 -5.31 0.53
N GLN A 112 17.20 -5.33 1.53
CA GLN A 112 18.63 -5.52 1.37
C GLN A 112 19.28 -4.47 0.43
N ASN A 113 18.71 -3.27 0.36
CA ASN A 113 19.16 -2.18 -0.50
C ASN A 113 19.22 -0.85 0.29
N ARG A 114 19.95 -0.86 1.40
CA ARG A 114 20.08 0.28 2.31
C ARG A 114 20.60 1.55 1.64
N ALA A 115 21.52 1.41 0.68
CA ALA A 115 22.05 2.55 -0.06
C ALA A 115 21.09 3.07 -1.15
N GLY A 116 20.14 2.26 -1.58
CA GLY A 116 19.21 2.55 -2.69
C GLY A 116 17.83 3.02 -2.25
N VAL A 117 17.69 3.78 -1.15
CA VAL A 117 16.38 4.24 -0.62
C VAL A 117 15.50 4.88 -1.69
N ARG A 118 16.09 5.72 -2.57
CA ARG A 118 15.34 6.38 -3.66
C ARG A 118 14.81 5.38 -4.68
N ALA A 119 15.61 4.37 -5.07
CA ALA A 119 15.20 3.33 -6.00
C ALA A 119 14.08 2.47 -5.40
N VAL A 120 14.18 2.14 -4.11
CA VAL A 120 13.13 1.42 -3.37
C VAL A 120 11.86 2.26 -3.30
N ALA A 121 11.94 3.55 -2.94
CA ALA A 121 10.80 4.45 -2.89
C ALA A 121 10.12 4.60 -4.27
N HIS A 122 10.89 4.67 -5.34
CA HIS A 122 10.36 4.68 -6.70
C HIS A 122 9.61 3.38 -7.03
N ALA A 123 10.18 2.22 -6.70
CA ALA A 123 9.52 0.93 -6.89
C ALA A 123 8.22 0.81 -6.06
N ILE A 124 8.19 1.34 -4.83
CA ILE A 124 6.98 1.43 -3.99
C ILE A 124 5.89 2.26 -4.70
N GLY A 125 6.26 3.41 -5.26
CA GLY A 125 5.33 4.29 -5.98
C GLY A 125 4.76 3.69 -7.27
N LEU A 126 5.43 2.70 -7.85
CA LEU A 126 5.00 1.97 -9.05
C LEU A 126 4.17 0.72 -8.73
N ASN A 127 3.80 0.48 -7.48
CA ASN A 127 2.93 -0.64 -7.09
C ASN A 127 1.60 -0.60 -7.85
N PRO A 128 1.28 -1.61 -8.69
CA PRO A 128 0.06 -1.62 -9.48
C PRO A 128 -1.18 -2.08 -8.71
N VAL A 129 -0.99 -2.74 -7.55
CA VAL A 129 -2.07 -3.39 -6.80
C VAL A 129 -2.23 -2.70 -5.44
N SER A 130 -2.71 -1.46 -5.48
CA SER A 130 -2.87 -0.63 -4.29
C SER A 130 -3.81 -1.27 -3.25
N VAL A 131 -3.59 -1.00 -1.98
CA VAL A 131 -4.30 -1.56 -0.82
C VAL A 131 -3.91 -3.02 -0.56
N ILE A 132 -4.03 -3.90 -1.54
CA ILE A 132 -3.68 -5.32 -1.42
C ILE A 132 -2.16 -5.46 -1.16
N ILE A 133 -1.33 -4.74 -1.93
CA ILE A 133 0.09 -4.56 -1.60
C ILE A 133 0.21 -3.21 -0.87
N PRO A 134 0.49 -3.19 0.43
CA PRO A 134 0.25 -2.04 1.31
C PRO A 134 1.35 -0.98 1.26
N CYS A 135 1.60 -0.39 0.08
CA CYS A 135 2.60 0.65 -0.10
C CYS A 135 2.33 1.92 0.73
N HIS A 136 1.09 2.14 1.19
CA HIS A 136 0.72 3.23 2.08
C HIS A 136 1.32 3.12 3.49
N LEU A 137 1.75 1.93 3.93
CA LEU A 137 2.40 1.72 5.24
C LEU A 137 3.84 2.24 5.30
N VAL A 138 4.46 2.55 4.14
CA VAL A 138 5.80 3.12 4.10
C VAL A 138 5.71 4.64 4.09
N ILE A 139 6.31 5.30 5.10
CA ILE A 139 6.19 6.74 5.35
C ILE A 139 7.57 7.38 5.57
N PRO A 140 7.69 8.73 5.55
CA PRO A 140 8.94 9.41 5.88
C PRO A 140 9.43 9.07 7.28
N LYS A 141 10.75 9.08 7.48
CA LYS A 141 11.38 8.83 8.80
C LYS A 141 10.93 9.86 9.82
N GLU A 142 10.86 11.12 9.40
CA GLU A 142 10.43 12.26 10.22
C GLU A 142 9.00 12.06 10.75
N SER A 143 8.15 11.38 9.98
CA SER A 143 6.77 11.07 10.38
C SER A 143 6.74 9.98 11.46
N ILE A 144 7.60 8.97 11.35
CA ILE A 144 7.78 7.96 12.41
C ILE A 144 8.26 8.64 13.71
N ASP A 145 9.27 9.50 13.59
CA ASP A 145 9.83 10.21 14.75
C ASP A 145 8.78 11.11 15.41
N ARG A 146 7.94 11.78 14.60
CA ARG A 146 6.82 12.59 15.10
C ARG A 146 5.74 11.76 15.80
N ILE A 147 5.37 10.61 15.25
CA ILE A 147 4.44 9.66 15.87
C ILE A 147 4.97 9.23 17.23
N ASN A 148 6.24 8.81 17.30
CA ASN A 148 6.89 8.38 18.53
C ASN A 148 6.96 9.53 19.58
N GLU A 149 7.16 10.78 19.15
CA GLU A 149 7.15 11.94 20.03
C GLU A 149 5.77 12.18 20.65
N ILE A 150 4.70 12.14 19.80
CA ILE A 150 3.32 12.33 20.25
C ILE A 150 2.95 11.21 21.24
N GLN A 151 3.30 9.96 20.90
CA GLN A 151 3.04 8.81 21.76
C GLN A 151 3.71 8.97 23.13
N ARG A 152 4.99 9.29 23.19
CA ARG A 152 5.71 9.53 24.47
C ARG A 152 5.12 10.66 25.30
N LYS A 153 4.70 11.76 24.67
CA LYS A 153 4.02 12.87 25.37
C LYS A 153 2.68 12.45 25.94
N ALA A 154 1.93 11.67 25.19
CA ALA A 154 0.64 11.15 25.63
C ALA A 154 0.81 10.14 26.77
N GLU A 155 1.75 9.20 26.70
CA GLU A 155 2.09 8.26 27.78
C GLU A 155 2.47 8.99 29.07
N ALA A 156 3.26 10.07 28.98
CA ALA A 156 3.61 10.90 30.14
C ALA A 156 2.40 11.61 30.74
N THR A 157 1.28 11.76 30.00
CA THR A 157 0.05 12.43 30.45
C THR A 157 -1.01 11.44 30.93
N ILE A 158 -0.88 10.14 30.64
CA ILE A 158 -1.81 9.05 30.99
C ILE A 158 -2.00 8.88 32.50
N PHE A 159 -1.10 9.40 33.34
CA PHE A 159 -1.34 9.53 34.80
C PHE A 159 -2.64 10.28 35.16
N LYS A 160 -3.35 10.84 34.15
CA LYS A 160 -4.65 11.52 34.27
C LYS A 160 -5.85 10.70 33.74
N GLY A 161 -5.70 9.42 33.40
CA GLY A 161 -6.84 8.54 33.05
C GLY A 161 -7.40 8.69 31.66
N GLU A 162 -6.66 9.25 30.71
CA GLU A 162 -7.07 9.28 29.29
C GLU A 162 -6.50 8.09 28.52
N ASP A 163 -7.37 7.31 27.83
CA ASP A 163 -6.95 6.23 26.92
C ASP A 163 -6.21 6.79 25.71
N LEU A 164 -4.97 6.35 25.53
CA LEU A 164 -4.18 6.62 24.36
C LEU A 164 -4.66 5.74 23.19
N CYS A 165 -5.48 6.30 22.31
CA CYS A 165 -5.95 5.59 21.12
C CYS A 165 -5.03 5.89 19.92
N THR A 166 -4.53 4.82 19.24
CA THR A 166 -3.74 4.91 18.00
C THR A 166 -4.36 5.89 17.00
N SER A 167 -5.69 5.86 16.85
CA SER A 167 -6.40 6.76 15.93
C SER A 167 -6.28 8.24 16.31
N LYS A 168 -6.19 8.60 17.60
CA LYS A 168 -5.96 10.00 18.02
C LYS A 168 -4.58 10.48 17.60
N ILE A 169 -3.55 9.64 17.75
CA ILE A 169 -2.18 9.98 17.33
C ILE A 169 -2.13 10.15 15.81
N LEU A 170 -2.64 9.19 15.06
CA LEU A 170 -2.58 9.21 13.59
C LEU A 170 -3.44 10.32 12.95
N ASN A 171 -4.44 10.85 13.69
CA ASN A 171 -5.24 12.00 13.24
C ASN A 171 -4.54 13.35 13.46
N ASP A 172 -3.39 13.40 14.14
CA ASP A 172 -2.63 14.65 14.30
C ASP A 172 -2.22 15.20 12.92
N THR A 173 -2.65 16.41 12.62
CA THR A 173 -2.44 17.07 11.32
C THR A 173 -0.98 17.47 11.07
N SER A 174 -0.14 17.47 12.11
CA SER A 174 1.30 17.73 11.99
C SER A 174 2.08 16.56 11.40
N ILE A 175 1.47 15.37 11.28
CA ILE A 175 2.10 14.19 10.68
C ILE A 175 1.91 14.25 9.17
N ASP A 176 3.00 14.38 8.40
CA ASP A 176 2.99 14.24 6.93
C ASP A 176 3.34 12.79 6.57
N PHE A 177 2.37 12.00 6.15
CA PHE A 177 2.62 10.61 5.71
C PHE A 177 3.37 10.50 4.38
N GLY A 178 3.76 11.61 3.77
CA GLY A 178 4.52 11.65 2.52
C GLY A 178 3.66 11.46 1.27
N GLU A 179 4.34 11.40 0.12
CA GLU A 179 3.68 11.27 -1.18
C GLU A 179 3.05 9.88 -1.36
N TYR A 180 2.02 9.83 -2.20
CA TYR A 180 1.33 8.60 -2.59
C TYR A 180 0.86 8.71 -4.04
N ALA A 181 0.95 7.62 -4.80
CA ALA A 181 0.57 7.60 -6.21
C ALA A 181 -0.90 7.99 -6.45
N LEU A 182 -1.78 7.70 -5.49
CA LEU A 182 -3.20 8.01 -5.54
C LEU A 182 -3.58 9.25 -4.69
N GLY A 183 -2.59 10.02 -4.23
CA GLY A 183 -2.77 11.25 -3.45
C GLY A 183 -2.61 11.10 -1.93
N LYS A 184 -2.11 12.16 -1.29
CA LYS A 184 -1.78 12.19 0.16
C LYS A 184 -3.01 11.94 1.05
N ASP A 185 -4.16 12.49 0.67
CA ASP A 185 -5.40 12.32 1.45
C ASP A 185 -5.81 10.85 1.50
N LEU A 186 -5.76 10.16 0.35
CA LEU A 186 -6.06 8.74 0.31
C LEU A 186 -5.05 7.92 1.11
N LYS A 187 -3.76 8.28 1.07
CA LYS A 187 -2.75 7.61 1.92
C LYS A 187 -3.11 7.70 3.40
N ARG A 188 -3.47 8.89 3.87
CA ARG A 188 -3.89 9.11 5.26
C ARG A 188 -5.14 8.29 5.60
N GLU A 189 -6.15 8.30 4.74
CA GLU A 189 -7.37 7.51 4.91
C GLU A 189 -7.06 6.02 5.05
N LEU A 190 -6.20 5.46 4.17
CA LEU A 190 -5.78 4.06 4.21
C LEU A 190 -5.04 3.72 5.50
N ILE A 191 -4.10 4.56 5.93
CA ILE A 191 -3.36 4.38 7.20
C ILE A 191 -4.32 4.36 8.39
N LEU A 192 -5.30 5.27 8.43
CA LEU A 192 -6.29 5.33 9.51
C LEU A 192 -7.25 4.13 9.52
N HIS A 193 -7.38 3.42 8.41
CA HIS A 193 -8.21 2.22 8.29
C HIS A 193 -7.48 0.94 8.72
N GLU A 194 -6.14 0.98 8.76
CA GLU A 194 -5.33 -0.18 9.15
C GLU A 194 -5.44 -0.50 10.67
N PRO A 195 -5.46 -1.79 11.04
CA PRO A 195 -5.39 -2.22 12.44
C PRO A 195 -3.95 -2.08 12.97
N LEU A 196 -3.45 -0.84 13.01
CA LEU A 196 -2.08 -0.54 13.41
C LEU A 196 -1.88 -0.61 14.92
N THR A 197 -0.72 -1.13 15.31
CA THR A 197 -0.16 -0.96 16.67
C THR A 197 1.02 0.01 16.60
N LEU A 198 0.97 1.06 17.39
CA LEU A 198 2.03 2.06 17.53
C LEU A 198 2.92 1.76 18.72
#